data_69e7166a910416ab51435e635ae09ce9
#
_entry.id   69e7166a910416ab51435e635ae09ce9
#
_cell.length_a   1.000
_cell.length_b   1.000
_cell.length_c   1.000
_cell.angle_alpha   90.00
_cell.angle_beta   90.00
_cell.angle_gamma   90.00
#
_symmetry.space_group_name_H-M   'P 1'
#
loop_
_entity.id
_entity.type
_entity.pdbx_description
1 polymer ?
#
loop_
_entity_poly.entity_id
_entity_poly.type
_entity_poly.pdbx_seq_one_letter_code
_entity_poly.pdbx_strand_id
1 'polypeptide(L)'
;MEGLEAELARARELDVSELADAIQSIGFECTRCGACCKGTDTGDGREEHTATVFPDEVRDLQAATDHEYDWRDVARPMPYGLREGESGPEGETLEWALQTDACGDCTFYEQREDGTGACTVHDDRPLICRTYPFSVALGGTSQPMGEAVDGVGAVRAHECEGLGRDIDRVEAEDLAVALKERAVRELEEAIAVRDGYEPADPVPGEVVVHDSEGAKRPDGTNYR
;
A
#
# COMPACT_ATOMS: atom_id res chain seq x y z
N MET A 1 -0.80 -23.60 -8.11
CA MET A 1 -0.83 -22.12 -8.05
C MET A 1 -0.87 -21.62 -9.48
N GLU A 2 -1.83 -20.81 -9.82
CA GLU A 2 -1.81 -20.12 -11.10
C GLU A 2 -0.69 -19.07 -11.07
N GLY A 3 -0.09 -18.75 -12.23
CA GLY A 3 1.00 -17.79 -12.29
C GLY A 3 0.49 -16.33 -12.20
N LEU A 4 1.36 -15.40 -11.83
CA LEU A 4 1.07 -13.96 -11.74
C LEU A 4 0.45 -13.40 -13.05
N GLU A 5 0.86 -13.93 -14.21
CA GLU A 5 0.32 -13.53 -15.51
C GLU A 5 -1.16 -13.89 -15.68
N ALA A 6 -1.58 -15.04 -15.15
CA ALA A 6 -2.99 -15.45 -15.18
C ALA A 6 -3.84 -14.58 -14.24
N GLU A 7 -3.28 -14.19 -13.09
CA GLU A 7 -3.92 -13.25 -12.17
C GLU A 7 -4.01 -11.85 -12.79
N LEU A 8 -2.94 -11.38 -13.44
CA LEU A 8 -2.93 -10.10 -14.14
C LEU A 8 -3.97 -10.06 -15.27
N ALA A 9 -4.11 -11.16 -16.02
CA ALA A 9 -5.16 -11.23 -17.03
C ALA A 9 -6.56 -11.08 -16.40
N ARG A 10 -6.83 -11.77 -15.27
CA ARG A 10 -8.10 -11.60 -14.53
C ARG A 10 -8.29 -10.20 -13.96
N ALA A 11 -7.24 -9.59 -13.42
CA ALA A 11 -7.31 -8.22 -12.91
C ALA A 11 -7.71 -7.23 -14.01
N ARG A 12 -7.16 -7.39 -15.20
CA ARG A 12 -7.49 -6.54 -16.37
C ARG A 12 -8.93 -6.75 -16.87
N GLU A 13 -9.49 -7.94 -16.68
CA GLU A 13 -10.86 -8.29 -17.06
C GLU A 13 -11.91 -7.89 -16.01
N LEU A 14 -11.53 -7.43 -14.82
CA LEU A 14 -12.47 -6.98 -13.80
C LEU A 14 -13.42 -5.93 -14.38
N ASP A 15 -14.70 -6.12 -14.15
CA ASP A 15 -15.73 -5.15 -14.53
C ASP A 15 -15.91 -4.09 -13.44
N VAL A 16 -15.68 -2.83 -13.79
CA VAL A 16 -15.77 -1.70 -12.85
C VAL A 16 -17.17 -1.55 -12.28
N SER A 17 -18.22 -1.83 -13.07
CA SER A 17 -19.60 -1.72 -12.60
C SER A 17 -19.92 -2.80 -11.57
N GLU A 18 -19.44 -4.04 -11.76
CA GLU A 18 -19.60 -5.12 -10.79
C GLU A 18 -18.82 -4.83 -9.49
N LEU A 19 -17.63 -4.24 -9.59
CA LEU A 19 -16.88 -3.80 -8.41
C LEU A 19 -17.61 -2.69 -7.67
N ALA A 20 -18.16 -1.71 -8.38
CA ALA A 20 -18.93 -0.62 -7.79
C ALA A 20 -20.21 -1.12 -7.12
N ASP A 21 -20.93 -2.08 -7.73
CA ASP A 21 -22.11 -2.74 -7.14
C ASP A 21 -21.73 -3.44 -5.83
N ALA A 22 -20.58 -4.13 -5.81
CA ALA A 22 -20.08 -4.79 -4.61
C ALA A 22 -19.73 -3.79 -3.51
N ILE A 23 -19.03 -2.69 -3.84
CA ILE A 23 -18.68 -1.61 -2.91
C ILE A 23 -19.95 -0.97 -2.34
N GLN A 24 -20.95 -0.67 -3.18
CA GLN A 24 -22.24 -0.13 -2.71
C GLN A 24 -22.98 -1.11 -1.80
N SER A 25 -22.91 -2.42 -2.10
CA SER A 25 -23.55 -3.45 -1.26
C SER A 25 -22.92 -3.57 0.12
N ILE A 26 -21.60 -3.40 0.22
CA ILE A 26 -20.86 -3.37 1.48
C ILE A 26 -21.11 -2.04 2.20
N GLY A 27 -21.05 -0.93 1.46
CA GLY A 27 -21.19 0.43 1.95
C GLY A 27 -19.93 0.98 2.62
N PHE A 28 -19.62 2.26 2.35
CA PHE A 28 -18.44 2.90 2.93
C PHE A 28 -18.51 4.42 2.88
N GLU A 29 -18.18 5.06 3.99
CA GLU A 29 -17.90 6.50 4.06
C GLU A 29 -16.70 6.73 4.99
N CYS A 30 -15.66 7.42 4.51
CA CYS A 30 -14.50 7.72 5.33
C CYS A 30 -14.82 8.67 6.48
N THR A 31 -14.73 8.20 7.73
CA THR A 31 -14.97 8.97 8.95
C THR A 31 -13.81 9.85 9.36
N ARG A 32 -12.69 9.74 8.66
CA ARG A 32 -11.42 10.42 8.99
C ARG A 32 -10.90 10.09 10.41
N CYS A 33 -11.15 8.88 10.88
CA CYS A 33 -10.63 8.42 12.17
C CYS A 33 -9.10 8.30 12.22
N GLY A 34 -8.46 8.18 11.05
CA GLY A 34 -7.01 8.04 10.93
C GLY A 34 -6.46 6.65 11.22
N ALA A 35 -7.31 5.66 11.54
CA ALA A 35 -6.84 4.31 11.87
C ALA A 35 -5.99 3.67 10.76
N CYS A 36 -6.36 3.91 9.49
CA CYS A 36 -5.60 3.44 8.33
C CYS A 36 -4.27 4.17 8.08
N CYS A 37 -3.93 5.17 8.88
CA CYS A 37 -2.68 5.93 8.78
C CYS A 37 -1.81 5.77 10.02
N LYS A 38 -2.27 5.01 11.01
CA LYS A 38 -1.59 4.84 12.30
C LYS A 38 -0.98 3.46 12.43
N GLY A 39 0.10 3.38 13.19
CA GLY A 39 0.61 2.12 13.69
C GLY A 39 -0.39 1.45 14.63
N THR A 40 -0.33 0.14 14.73
CA THR A 40 -1.26 -0.69 15.51
C THR A 40 -0.61 -1.15 16.81
N ASP A 41 -1.31 -0.96 17.93
CA ASP A 41 -0.88 -1.51 19.22
C ASP A 41 -1.17 -3.02 19.25
N THR A 42 -0.12 -3.81 19.40
CA THR A 42 -0.20 -5.27 19.55
C THR A 42 0.14 -5.68 20.98
N GLY A 43 -0.14 -6.92 21.35
CA GLY A 43 0.21 -7.42 22.70
C GLY A 43 1.71 -7.41 23.01
N ASP A 44 2.55 -7.38 21.98
CA ASP A 44 4.01 -7.42 22.06
C ASP A 44 4.67 -6.05 21.80
N GLY A 45 3.88 -5.00 21.54
CA GLY A 45 4.37 -3.65 21.25
C GLY A 45 3.53 -2.92 20.23
N ARG A 46 4.09 -1.86 19.65
CA ARG A 46 3.46 -1.10 18.56
C ARG A 46 4.10 -1.50 17.23
N GLU A 47 3.27 -1.95 16.30
CA GLU A 47 3.66 -2.16 14.91
C GLU A 47 3.47 -0.87 14.12
N GLU A 48 4.49 -0.50 13.35
CA GLU A 48 4.45 0.68 12.51
C GLU A 48 3.45 0.50 11.35
N HIS A 49 2.87 1.61 10.90
CA HIS A 49 2.06 1.62 9.69
C HIS A 49 2.84 1.12 8.47
N THR A 50 2.26 0.21 7.70
CA THR A 50 2.89 -0.41 6.52
C THR A 50 1.96 -0.35 5.30
N ALA A 51 1.84 0.81 4.67
CA ALA A 51 1.17 0.93 3.37
C ALA A 51 2.20 0.84 2.24
N THR A 52 2.02 -0.09 1.33
CA THR A 52 2.88 -0.27 0.14
C THR A 52 2.80 0.96 -0.77
N VAL A 53 3.92 1.36 -1.37
CA VAL A 53 3.98 2.46 -2.32
C VAL A 53 4.88 2.09 -3.50
N PHE A 54 4.45 2.42 -4.72
CA PHE A 54 5.24 2.18 -5.93
C PHE A 54 6.30 3.26 -6.15
N PRO A 55 7.40 2.97 -6.87
CA PRO A 55 8.48 3.94 -7.10
C PRO A 55 8.03 5.25 -7.77
N ASP A 56 7.07 5.18 -8.68
CA ASP A 56 6.50 6.37 -9.31
C ASP A 56 5.61 7.16 -8.37
N GLU A 57 4.82 6.48 -7.52
CA GLU A 57 4.02 7.15 -6.49
C GLU A 57 4.89 7.87 -5.45
N VAL A 58 6.09 7.34 -5.13
CA VAL A 58 7.05 8.07 -4.29
C VAL A 58 7.45 9.39 -4.95
N ARG A 59 7.72 9.38 -6.25
CA ARG A 59 8.05 10.60 -7.01
C ARG A 59 6.88 11.57 -7.12
N ASP A 60 5.67 11.06 -7.27
CA ASP A 60 4.45 11.89 -7.28
C ASP A 60 4.24 12.58 -5.93
N LEU A 61 4.44 11.87 -4.82
CA LEU A 61 4.40 12.44 -3.48
C LEU A 61 5.49 13.49 -3.25
N GLN A 62 6.71 13.28 -3.75
CA GLN A 62 7.77 14.28 -3.71
C GLN A 62 7.37 15.54 -4.49
N ALA A 63 6.74 15.38 -5.66
CA ALA A 63 6.23 16.50 -6.44
C ALA A 63 5.07 17.23 -5.75
N ALA A 64 4.15 16.50 -5.12
CA ALA A 64 3.02 17.06 -4.36
C ALA A 64 3.45 17.90 -3.14
N THR A 65 4.65 17.66 -2.63
CA THR A 65 5.26 18.40 -1.52
C THR A 65 6.27 19.46 -2.01
N ASP A 66 6.18 19.92 -3.26
CA ASP A 66 7.10 20.87 -3.89
C ASP A 66 8.59 20.44 -3.76
N HIS A 67 8.85 19.13 -3.71
CA HIS A 67 10.18 18.53 -3.48
C HIS A 67 10.86 18.93 -2.16
N GLU A 68 10.08 19.30 -1.14
CA GLU A 68 10.59 19.51 0.21
C GLU A 68 11.03 18.18 0.85
N TYR A 69 10.44 17.06 0.40
CA TYR A 69 10.74 15.71 0.88
C TYR A 69 11.67 14.98 -0.10
N ASP A 70 12.70 14.35 0.42
CA ASP A 70 13.49 13.39 -0.34
C ASP A 70 12.87 11.98 -0.30
N TRP A 71 13.51 10.99 -0.93
CA TRP A 71 12.97 9.63 -0.99
C TRP A 71 12.72 9.04 0.40
N ARG A 72 13.64 9.28 1.35
CA ARG A 72 13.55 8.73 2.72
C ARG A 72 12.50 9.40 3.58
N ASP A 73 12.07 10.60 3.22
CA ASP A 73 10.97 11.28 3.91
C ASP A 73 9.61 10.70 3.49
N VAL A 74 9.54 10.11 2.28
CA VAL A 74 8.32 9.58 1.67
C VAL A 74 8.20 8.08 1.86
N ALA A 75 9.29 7.33 1.65
CA ALA A 75 9.28 5.87 1.62
C ALA A 75 10.42 5.25 2.43
N ARG A 76 10.17 4.07 2.94
CA ARG A 76 11.13 3.22 3.62
C ARG A 76 11.08 1.80 3.08
N PRO A 77 12.14 1.00 3.24
CA PRO A 77 12.09 -0.42 2.92
C PRO A 77 10.94 -1.12 3.67
N MET A 78 10.16 -1.94 2.99
CA MET A 78 9.19 -2.80 3.65
C MET A 78 9.91 -3.71 4.65
N PRO A 79 9.45 -3.85 5.90
CA PRO A 79 10.15 -4.63 6.91
C PRO A 79 10.16 -6.14 6.62
N TYR A 80 9.25 -6.62 5.78
CA TYR A 80 9.16 -8.04 5.43
C TYR A 80 10.35 -8.49 4.58
N GLY A 81 10.98 -9.60 4.99
CA GLY A 81 12.21 -10.11 4.36
C GLY A 81 13.50 -9.62 5.03
N LEU A 82 13.45 -8.56 5.79
CA LEU A 82 14.58 -8.05 6.57
C LEU A 82 14.74 -8.81 7.89
N ARG A 83 15.96 -8.82 8.41
CA ARG A 83 16.30 -9.37 9.72
C ARG A 83 16.95 -8.30 10.57
N GLU A 84 16.81 -8.42 11.90
CA GLU A 84 17.51 -7.55 12.83
C GLU A 84 19.00 -7.92 12.87
N GLY A 85 19.86 -6.96 12.52
CA GLY A 85 21.31 -7.02 12.66
C GLY A 85 21.80 -6.21 13.85
N GLU A 86 23.13 -6.16 14.04
CA GLU A 86 23.72 -5.40 15.15
C GLU A 86 23.48 -3.88 15.06
N SER A 87 23.27 -3.37 13.86
CA SER A 87 23.11 -1.93 13.56
C SER A 87 21.70 -1.55 13.10
N GLY A 88 20.72 -2.45 13.21
CA GLY A 88 19.35 -2.29 12.72
C GLY A 88 19.00 -3.28 11.63
N PRO A 89 17.88 -3.08 10.91
CA PRO A 89 17.42 -3.97 9.85
C PRO A 89 18.48 -4.15 8.76
N GLU A 90 18.63 -5.38 8.27
CA GLU A 90 19.54 -5.71 7.18
C GLU A 90 18.96 -6.81 6.27
N GLY A 91 19.38 -6.84 5.01
CA GLY A 91 18.98 -7.85 4.04
C GLY A 91 18.29 -7.28 2.82
N GLU A 92 17.46 -8.09 2.19
CA GLU A 92 16.74 -7.73 0.96
C GLU A 92 15.24 -7.75 1.20
N THR A 93 14.52 -6.77 0.62
CA THR A 93 13.06 -6.71 0.58
C THR A 93 12.60 -6.38 -0.83
N LEU A 94 11.33 -6.67 -1.15
CA LEU A 94 10.79 -6.58 -2.51
C LEU A 94 9.80 -5.43 -2.70
N GLU A 95 9.61 -4.60 -1.67
CA GLU A 95 8.60 -3.55 -1.67
C GLU A 95 9.06 -2.32 -0.88
N TRP A 96 8.46 -1.18 -1.22
CA TRP A 96 8.53 0.04 -0.45
C TRP A 96 7.27 0.19 0.41
N ALA A 97 7.44 0.73 1.62
CA ALA A 97 6.35 1.20 2.45
C ALA A 97 6.40 2.72 2.59
N LEU A 98 5.27 3.36 2.81
CA LEU A 98 5.24 4.77 3.21
C LEU A 98 6.05 4.97 4.48
N GLN A 99 6.74 6.11 4.55
CA GLN A 99 7.54 6.48 5.73
C GLN A 99 6.64 6.73 6.93
N THR A 100 7.17 6.44 8.11
CA THR A 100 6.50 6.65 9.40
C THR A 100 7.25 7.65 10.26
N ASP A 101 6.53 8.31 11.13
CA ASP A 101 7.10 9.16 12.18
C ASP A 101 7.66 8.31 13.35
N ALA A 102 8.18 8.99 14.39
CA ALA A 102 8.72 8.34 15.58
C ALA A 102 7.67 7.56 16.41
N CYS A 103 6.37 7.78 16.15
CA CYS A 103 5.28 7.04 16.77
C CYS A 103 4.84 5.83 15.94
N GLY A 104 5.40 5.65 14.73
CA GLY A 104 5.03 4.61 13.79
C GLY A 104 3.77 4.94 12.97
N ASP A 105 3.31 6.16 12.98
CA ASP A 105 2.21 6.66 12.17
C ASP A 105 2.74 7.17 10.81
N CYS A 106 1.91 7.14 9.76
CA CYS A 106 2.29 7.64 8.43
C CYS A 106 2.78 9.09 8.51
N THR A 107 3.91 9.41 7.87
CA THR A 107 4.51 10.76 7.88
C THR A 107 3.58 11.86 7.34
N PHE A 108 2.60 11.49 6.50
CA PHE A 108 1.60 12.40 5.94
C PHE A 108 0.32 12.51 6.78
N TYR A 109 0.27 11.83 7.94
CA TYR A 109 -0.89 11.89 8.81
C TYR A 109 -0.78 13.05 9.80
N GLU A 110 -1.85 13.80 9.91
CA GLU A 110 -2.02 14.83 10.94
C GLU A 110 -3.33 14.61 11.70
N GLN A 111 -3.31 14.84 13.00
CA GLN A 111 -4.52 14.88 13.81
C GLN A 111 -4.89 16.33 14.09
N ARG A 112 -6.10 16.73 13.68
CA ARG A 112 -6.63 18.07 13.94
C ARG A 112 -7.05 18.26 15.39
N GLU A 113 -7.24 19.49 15.81
CA GLU A 113 -7.64 19.85 17.19
C GLU A 113 -8.99 19.21 17.60
N ASP A 114 -9.90 18.97 16.65
CA ASP A 114 -11.19 18.32 16.87
C ASP A 114 -11.10 16.78 16.93
N GLY A 115 -9.90 16.23 16.80
CA GLY A 115 -9.64 14.79 16.82
C GLY A 115 -9.76 14.09 15.47
N THR A 116 -10.20 14.79 14.42
CA THR A 116 -10.26 14.19 13.07
C THR A 116 -8.89 14.04 12.44
N GLY A 117 -8.71 12.93 11.72
CA GLY A 117 -7.50 12.70 10.93
C GLY A 117 -7.50 13.50 9.63
N ALA A 118 -6.32 13.88 9.19
CA ALA A 118 -6.08 14.49 7.89
C ALA A 118 -4.84 13.86 7.24
N CYS A 119 -4.86 13.75 5.92
CA CYS A 119 -3.69 13.42 5.12
C CYS A 119 -3.22 14.70 4.42
N THR A 120 -1.97 15.09 4.61
CA THR A 120 -1.40 16.33 4.02
C THR A 120 -1.27 16.25 2.50
N VAL A 121 -1.24 15.03 1.95
CA VAL A 121 -1.19 14.72 0.51
C VAL A 121 -2.46 14.01 0.05
N HIS A 122 -3.63 14.43 0.55
CA HIS A 122 -4.90 13.71 0.35
C HIS A 122 -5.23 13.44 -1.13
N ASP A 123 -5.02 14.41 -1.99
CA ASP A 123 -5.37 14.32 -3.41
C ASP A 123 -4.37 13.46 -4.21
N ASP A 124 -3.14 13.33 -3.69
CA ASP A 124 -2.02 12.59 -4.30
C ASP A 124 -1.74 11.26 -3.58
N ARG A 125 -2.70 10.77 -2.78
CA ARG A 125 -2.53 9.50 -2.04
C ARG A 125 -2.20 8.33 -2.96
N PRO A 126 -1.26 7.45 -2.57
CA PRO A 126 -1.03 6.18 -3.24
C PRO A 126 -2.29 5.34 -3.39
N LEU A 127 -2.33 4.46 -4.38
CA LEU A 127 -3.48 3.60 -4.68
C LEU A 127 -3.94 2.78 -3.48
N ILE A 128 -3.01 2.28 -2.66
CA ILE A 128 -3.36 1.55 -1.43
C ILE A 128 -4.19 2.39 -0.47
N CYS A 129 -3.82 3.68 -0.31
CA CYS A 129 -4.53 4.60 0.57
C CYS A 129 -5.86 5.07 -0.02
N ARG A 130 -5.92 5.23 -1.35
CA ARG A 130 -7.15 5.63 -2.07
C ARG A 130 -8.21 4.55 -2.05
N THR A 131 -7.80 3.29 -2.05
CA THR A 131 -8.69 2.13 -2.14
C THR A 131 -9.06 1.52 -0.79
N TYR A 132 -8.36 1.87 0.30
CA TYR A 132 -8.71 1.37 1.62
C TYR A 132 -10.17 1.76 1.99
N PRO A 133 -10.99 0.85 2.54
CA PRO A 133 -10.63 -0.45 3.10
C PRO A 133 -10.77 -1.63 2.12
N PHE A 134 -10.83 -1.42 0.83
CA PHE A 134 -11.12 -2.46 -0.13
C PHE A 134 -9.86 -3.08 -0.75
N SER A 135 -9.97 -4.36 -1.10
CA SER A 135 -9.01 -5.10 -1.91
C SER A 135 -9.74 -6.05 -2.87
N VAL A 136 -9.03 -6.62 -3.84
CA VAL A 136 -9.57 -7.59 -4.79
C VAL A 136 -8.98 -8.96 -4.52
N ALA A 137 -9.84 -9.98 -4.36
CA ALA A 137 -9.45 -11.38 -4.27
C ALA A 137 -9.49 -12.03 -5.65
N LEU A 138 -8.33 -12.29 -6.22
CA LEU A 138 -8.17 -12.94 -7.53
C LEU A 138 -7.97 -14.46 -7.43
N GLY A 139 -7.91 -14.97 -6.20
CA GLY A 139 -7.80 -16.42 -5.91
C GLY A 139 -6.39 -17.00 -6.07
N GLY A 140 -5.38 -16.17 -6.16
CA GLY A 140 -3.98 -16.55 -6.35
C GLY A 140 -3.06 -16.14 -5.21
N THR A 141 -1.94 -15.51 -5.56
CA THR A 141 -0.83 -15.19 -4.64
C THR A 141 -0.98 -13.82 -3.97
N SER A 142 -1.84 -12.94 -4.47
CA SER A 142 -2.05 -11.63 -3.87
C SER A 142 -2.63 -11.78 -2.47
N GLN A 143 -1.90 -11.30 -1.48
CA GLN A 143 -2.34 -11.26 -0.08
C GLN A 143 -2.96 -9.88 0.16
N PRO A 144 -4.27 -9.81 0.35
CA PRO A 144 -4.89 -8.55 0.73
C PRO A 144 -4.44 -8.12 2.14
N MET A 145 -4.67 -6.87 2.46
CA MET A 145 -4.33 -6.20 3.72
C MET A 145 -4.98 -6.86 4.94
N GLY A 146 -4.39 -7.93 5.46
CA GLY A 146 -4.92 -8.66 6.60
C GLY A 146 -6.19 -9.47 6.31
N GLU A 147 -6.90 -9.90 7.35
CA GLU A 147 -8.14 -10.65 7.23
C GLU A 147 -9.29 -9.74 6.78
N ALA A 148 -10.06 -10.19 5.80
CA ALA A 148 -11.25 -9.48 5.35
C ALA A 148 -12.39 -9.71 6.34
N VAL A 149 -13.11 -8.63 6.71
CA VAL A 149 -14.28 -8.68 7.61
C VAL A 149 -15.58 -8.77 6.85
N ASP A 150 -15.60 -8.41 5.56
CA ASP A 150 -16.73 -8.51 4.65
C ASP A 150 -16.27 -8.73 3.21
N GLY A 151 -17.20 -9.11 2.32
CA GLY A 151 -16.88 -9.25 0.91
C GLY A 151 -18.05 -9.62 0.02
N VAL A 152 -18.06 -9.06 -1.18
CA VAL A 152 -19.06 -9.33 -2.23
C VAL A 152 -18.32 -9.58 -3.54
N GLY A 153 -18.59 -10.69 -4.21
CA GLY A 153 -17.92 -11.06 -5.44
C GLY A 153 -16.39 -11.14 -5.26
N ALA A 154 -15.66 -10.38 -6.06
CA ALA A 154 -14.20 -10.26 -5.96
C ALA A 154 -13.75 -9.24 -4.91
N VAL A 155 -14.60 -8.32 -4.46
CA VAL A 155 -14.26 -7.28 -3.49
C VAL A 155 -14.18 -7.87 -2.08
N ARG A 156 -13.16 -7.46 -1.34
CA ARG A 156 -13.00 -7.73 0.09
C ARG A 156 -12.89 -6.41 0.82
N ALA A 157 -13.50 -6.33 2.00
CA ALA A 157 -13.41 -5.18 2.88
C ALA A 157 -12.65 -5.56 4.15
N HIS A 158 -11.75 -4.68 4.57
CA HIS A 158 -10.93 -4.83 5.77
C HIS A 158 -11.47 -3.94 6.88
N GLU A 159 -11.05 -4.19 8.10
CA GLU A 159 -11.59 -3.49 9.28
C GLU A 159 -11.49 -1.97 9.14
N CYS A 160 -12.64 -1.31 9.17
CA CYS A 160 -12.77 0.14 9.09
C CYS A 160 -14.09 0.58 9.71
N GLU A 161 -14.10 1.62 10.54
CA GLU A 161 -15.32 2.14 11.16
C GLU A 161 -16.29 2.79 10.16
N GLY A 162 -15.80 3.07 8.94
CA GLY A 162 -16.61 3.62 7.85
C GLY A 162 -17.43 2.61 7.06
N LEU A 163 -17.25 1.30 7.30
CA LEU A 163 -18.02 0.26 6.61
C LEU A 163 -19.50 0.27 7.00
N GLY A 164 -20.36 -0.18 6.08
CA GLY A 164 -21.80 -0.24 6.28
C GLY A 164 -22.53 1.10 6.18
N ARG A 165 -21.85 2.16 5.74
CA ARG A 165 -22.42 3.48 5.49
C ARG A 165 -22.84 3.61 4.04
N ASP A 166 -23.82 4.50 3.77
CA ASP A 166 -24.28 4.76 2.41
C ASP A 166 -23.14 5.40 1.58
N ILE A 167 -22.94 4.88 0.38
CA ILE A 167 -22.04 5.44 -0.63
C ILE A 167 -22.80 5.67 -1.92
N ASP A 168 -22.65 6.82 -2.55
CA ASP A 168 -23.31 7.07 -3.82
C ASP A 168 -22.64 6.32 -4.97
N ARG A 169 -23.34 6.27 -6.13
CA ARG A 169 -22.85 5.50 -7.29
C ARG A 169 -21.57 6.07 -7.87
N VAL A 170 -21.41 7.36 -7.90
CA VAL A 170 -20.24 8.02 -8.48
C VAL A 170 -19.01 7.74 -7.63
N GLU A 171 -19.12 7.90 -6.32
CA GLU A 171 -18.04 7.58 -5.39
C GLU A 171 -17.66 6.09 -5.43
N ALA A 172 -18.65 5.20 -5.53
CA ALA A 172 -18.39 3.76 -5.67
C ALA A 172 -17.70 3.41 -6.99
N GLU A 173 -18.04 4.07 -8.10
CA GLU A 173 -17.37 3.88 -9.39
C GLU A 173 -15.93 4.42 -9.36
N ASP A 174 -15.68 5.57 -8.76
CA ASP A 174 -14.33 6.12 -8.60
C ASP A 174 -13.43 5.18 -7.76
N LEU A 175 -13.97 4.63 -6.67
CA LEU A 175 -13.28 3.62 -5.87
C LEU A 175 -13.04 2.33 -6.66
N ALA A 176 -14.01 1.86 -7.43
CA ALA A 176 -13.90 0.66 -8.25
C ALA A 176 -12.83 0.80 -9.35
N VAL A 177 -12.75 1.97 -9.99
CA VAL A 177 -11.69 2.29 -10.98
C VAL A 177 -10.32 2.21 -10.31
N ALA A 178 -10.14 2.91 -9.19
CA ALA A 178 -8.87 2.90 -8.45
C ALA A 178 -8.51 1.49 -7.93
N LEU A 179 -9.50 0.72 -7.48
CA LEU A 179 -9.31 -0.64 -7.00
C LEU A 179 -8.86 -1.60 -8.11
N LYS A 180 -9.45 -1.49 -9.31
CA LYS A 180 -9.01 -2.25 -10.48
C LYS A 180 -7.59 -1.83 -10.90
N GLU A 181 -7.32 -0.54 -10.95
CA GLU A 181 -5.99 -0.01 -11.26
C GLU A 181 -4.94 -0.56 -10.30
N ARG A 182 -5.21 -0.52 -8.99
CA ARG A 182 -4.35 -1.07 -7.95
C ARG A 182 -4.08 -2.55 -8.18
N ALA A 183 -5.12 -3.37 -8.38
CA ALA A 183 -4.98 -4.80 -8.60
C ALA A 183 -4.10 -5.15 -9.82
N VAL A 184 -4.21 -4.35 -10.90
CA VAL A 184 -3.36 -4.51 -12.09
C VAL A 184 -1.92 -4.12 -11.77
N ARG A 185 -1.70 -2.97 -11.15
CA ARG A 185 -0.36 -2.45 -10.87
C ARG A 185 0.42 -3.29 -9.86
N GLU A 186 -0.21 -3.79 -8.82
CA GLU A 186 0.42 -4.70 -7.85
C GLU A 186 0.97 -5.96 -8.55
N LEU A 187 0.22 -6.51 -9.52
CA LEU A 187 0.66 -7.68 -10.28
C LEU A 187 1.73 -7.35 -11.33
N GLU A 188 1.64 -6.19 -11.98
CA GLU A 188 2.68 -5.72 -12.91
C GLU A 188 3.99 -5.48 -12.16
N GLU A 189 3.96 -4.86 -11.00
CA GLU A 189 5.11 -4.65 -10.13
C GLU A 189 5.72 -6.00 -9.70
N ALA A 190 4.90 -6.93 -9.18
CA ALA A 190 5.38 -8.24 -8.76
C ALA A 190 6.01 -9.06 -9.91
N ILE A 191 5.46 -8.95 -11.13
CA ILE A 191 6.03 -9.58 -12.33
C ILE A 191 7.37 -8.94 -12.69
N ALA A 192 7.44 -7.61 -12.69
CA ALA A 192 8.68 -6.90 -13.02
C ALA A 192 9.78 -7.17 -12.00
N VAL A 193 9.45 -7.18 -10.71
CA VAL A 193 10.39 -7.56 -9.63
C VAL A 193 10.88 -8.99 -9.84
N ARG A 194 9.99 -9.97 -10.03
CA ARG A 194 10.34 -11.37 -10.26
C ARG A 194 11.30 -11.55 -11.45
N ASP A 195 10.99 -10.88 -12.57
CA ASP A 195 11.73 -11.02 -13.82
C ASP A 195 13.07 -10.27 -13.79
N GLY A 196 13.17 -9.20 -13.03
CA GLY A 196 14.36 -8.37 -12.87
C GLY A 196 15.19 -8.68 -11.63
N TYR A 197 14.75 -9.59 -10.77
CA TYR A 197 15.42 -9.88 -9.52
C TYR A 197 16.80 -10.54 -9.75
N GLU A 198 17.83 -9.89 -9.24
CA GLU A 198 19.18 -10.45 -9.10
C GLU A 198 19.61 -10.30 -7.63
N PRO A 199 20.02 -11.40 -6.95
CA PRO A 199 20.47 -11.31 -5.56
C PRO A 199 21.56 -10.27 -5.38
N ALA A 200 21.40 -9.39 -4.40
CA ALA A 200 22.32 -8.29 -4.15
C ALA A 200 23.46 -8.65 -3.17
N ASP A 201 23.26 -9.71 -2.37
CA ASP A 201 24.19 -10.15 -1.31
C ASP A 201 24.69 -8.99 -0.42
N PRO A 202 23.77 -8.23 0.23
CA PRO A 202 24.13 -7.06 1.03
C PRO A 202 25.07 -7.46 2.19
N VAL A 203 26.04 -6.60 2.48
CA VAL A 203 26.91 -6.79 3.65
C VAL A 203 26.12 -6.50 4.95
N PRO A 204 26.59 -6.99 6.12
CA PRO A 204 25.94 -6.72 7.39
C PRO A 204 25.64 -5.23 7.63
N GLY A 205 24.42 -4.91 7.98
CA GLY A 205 23.93 -3.55 8.19
C GLY A 205 23.45 -2.82 6.91
N GLU A 206 23.45 -3.49 5.75
CA GLU A 206 22.86 -2.93 4.53
C GLU A 206 21.45 -3.47 4.26
N VAL A 207 20.61 -2.61 3.72
CA VAL A 207 19.28 -2.97 3.19
C VAL A 207 19.25 -2.68 1.69
N VAL A 208 18.71 -3.64 0.94
CA VAL A 208 18.45 -3.50 -0.50
C VAL A 208 16.97 -3.71 -0.75
N VAL A 209 16.37 -2.80 -1.51
CA VAL A 209 14.98 -2.93 -1.97
C VAL A 209 15.00 -3.25 -3.46
N HIS A 210 14.32 -4.32 -3.84
CA HIS A 210 14.07 -4.65 -5.24
C HIS A 210 12.66 -4.21 -5.61
N ASP A 211 12.56 -3.33 -6.59
CA ASP A 211 11.30 -2.88 -7.19
C ASP A 211 11.32 -3.10 -8.71
N SER A 212 10.28 -2.68 -9.41
CA SER A 212 10.18 -2.85 -10.87
C SER A 212 11.28 -2.15 -11.67
N GLU A 213 12.00 -1.22 -11.05
CA GLU A 213 13.10 -0.47 -11.67
C GLU A 213 14.49 -1.06 -11.32
N GLY A 214 14.56 -2.10 -10.46
CA GLY A 214 15.76 -2.80 -10.06
C GLY A 214 16.12 -2.66 -8.57
N ALA A 215 17.35 -3.05 -8.23
CA ALA A 215 17.85 -2.99 -6.86
C ALA A 215 18.22 -1.57 -6.44
N LYS A 216 17.75 -1.14 -5.28
CA LYS A 216 17.93 0.22 -4.75
C LYS A 216 18.39 0.22 -3.28
N ARG A 217 19.04 1.29 -2.90
CA ARG A 217 19.31 1.63 -1.51
C ARG A 217 18.09 2.27 -0.86
N PRO A 218 18.02 2.35 0.48
CA PRO A 218 16.92 3.00 1.21
C PRO A 218 16.68 4.48 0.85
N ASP A 219 17.61 5.14 0.16
CA ASP A 219 17.47 6.51 -0.34
C ASP A 219 16.95 6.59 -1.79
N GLY A 220 16.51 5.47 -2.36
CA GLY A 220 16.01 5.38 -3.72
C GLY A 220 17.09 5.35 -4.81
N THR A 221 18.37 5.46 -4.45
CA THR A 221 19.47 5.37 -5.42
C THR A 221 19.74 3.91 -5.82
N ASN A 222 20.17 3.70 -7.06
CA ASN A 222 20.47 2.35 -7.55
C ASN A 222 21.54 1.67 -6.68
N TYR A 223 21.29 0.42 -6.32
CA TYR A 223 22.27 -0.46 -5.71
C TYR A 223 23.17 -1.04 -6.82
N ARG A 224 24.47 -1.06 -6.59
CA ARG A 224 25.46 -1.53 -7.60
C ARG A 224 25.91 -2.94 -7.27
#